data_a0887f1c6bc04574f529020ed0357fae
#
_entry.id   a0887f1c6bc04574f529020ed0357fae
#
_cell.length_a   1.000
_cell.length_b   1.000
_cell.length_c   1.000
_cell.angle_alpha   90.00
_cell.angle_beta   90.00
_cell.angle_gamma   90.00
#
_symmetry.space_group_name_H-M   'P 1'
#
loop_
_entity.id
_entity.type
_entity.pdbx_description
1 polymer ?
#
loop_
_entity_poly.entity_id
_entity_poly.type
_entity_poly.pdbx_seq_one_letter_code
_entity_poly.pdbx_strand_id
1 'polypeptide(L)'
;MLTKTRQLCFAGVVILAALLLPRCGHAQLVQLRHWSGQGISPVYEGFDTNPDGSHNMWFGYMNRNYEEELDIPVGPDNSFEPGNDRGQPTHFAVRRHKDVFRVVVPKDFGDQKLVWTLRAHGQTAQVAGSLNPVWMIDRLRTTRGGNSENINSNTPPVVSVEPQDRTVAPAHPTTLTVMATDDGLPVRGGKPVGMTASWVKYRGPGAVIFHPPVAKIEEGRAAATAEFSAPGEYVLQVVVDDGSGELAGNFGYHCCWTNAQVRIQVKGGDDASAKR
;
A
#
# COMPACT_ATOMS: atom_id res chain seq x y z
N MET A 1 67.89 -30.50 29.90
CA MET A 1 67.71 -30.02 28.51
C MET A 1 66.43 -30.49 27.81
N LEU A 2 65.58 -31.28 28.46
CA LEU A 2 64.38 -31.86 27.84
C LEU A 2 63.10 -31.01 28.02
N THR A 3 63.09 -29.97 28.80
CA THR A 3 61.87 -29.17 29.05
C THR A 3 61.62 -28.07 28.05
N LYS A 4 62.63 -27.51 27.41
CA LYS A 4 62.47 -26.42 26.38
C LYS A 4 61.87 -26.96 25.03
N THR A 5 62.23 -28.17 24.64
CA THR A 5 61.76 -28.74 23.37
C THR A 5 60.26 -29.12 23.42
N ARG A 6 59.73 -29.52 24.57
CA ARG A 6 58.27 -29.79 24.72
C ARG A 6 57.41 -28.53 24.65
N GLN A 7 57.90 -27.39 25.18
CA GLN A 7 57.14 -26.14 25.11
C GLN A 7 57.08 -25.58 23.68
N LEU A 8 58.11 -25.74 22.87
CA LEU A 8 58.12 -25.33 21.47
C LEU A 8 57.18 -26.16 20.58
N CYS A 9 57.05 -27.44 20.84
CA CYS A 9 56.10 -28.31 20.09
C CYS A 9 54.64 -27.99 20.46
N PHE A 10 54.33 -27.66 21.70
CA PHE A 10 52.96 -27.26 22.07
C PHE A 10 52.55 -25.93 21.47
N ALA A 11 53.46 -24.94 21.43
CA ALA A 11 53.19 -23.65 20.82
C ALA A 11 52.95 -23.77 19.30
N GLY A 12 53.68 -24.61 18.61
CA GLY A 12 53.53 -24.87 17.16
C GLY A 12 52.18 -25.51 16.85
N VAL A 13 51.74 -26.48 17.67
CA VAL A 13 50.43 -27.15 17.48
C VAL A 13 49.25 -26.23 17.70
N VAL A 14 49.32 -25.33 18.71
CA VAL A 14 48.27 -24.37 19.00
C VAL A 14 48.16 -23.32 17.88
N ILE A 15 49.25 -22.86 17.30
CA ILE A 15 49.26 -21.91 16.19
C ILE A 15 48.70 -22.59 14.91
N LEU A 16 49.05 -23.85 14.67
CA LEU A 16 48.53 -24.59 13.50
C LEU A 16 47.03 -24.87 13.62
N ALA A 17 46.56 -25.20 14.84
CA ALA A 17 45.11 -25.38 15.09
C ALA A 17 44.30 -24.08 14.95
N ALA A 18 44.88 -22.94 15.31
CA ALA A 18 44.23 -21.63 15.10
C ALA A 18 44.11 -21.22 13.63
N LEU A 19 45.00 -21.71 12.76
CA LEU A 19 44.95 -21.49 11.32
C LEU A 19 43.91 -22.38 10.59
N LEU A 20 43.50 -23.48 11.22
CA LEU A 20 42.53 -24.43 10.68
C LEU A 20 41.09 -24.16 11.13
N LEU A 21 40.86 -23.16 12.01
CA LEU A 21 39.51 -22.77 12.36
C LEU A 21 38.83 -22.15 11.12
N PRO A 22 37.66 -22.69 10.69
CA PRO A 22 36.93 -22.06 9.62
C PRO A 22 36.63 -20.61 10.03
N ARG A 23 37.18 -19.68 9.26
CA ARG A 23 36.74 -18.29 9.37
C ARG A 23 35.26 -18.32 8.99
N CYS A 24 34.37 -18.19 9.97
CA CYS A 24 32.97 -17.87 9.72
C CYS A 24 32.96 -16.55 8.95
N GLY A 25 33.00 -16.66 7.63
CA GLY A 25 32.72 -15.54 6.75
C GLY A 25 31.33 -15.06 7.15
N HIS A 26 31.24 -13.86 7.70
CA HIS A 26 29.97 -13.19 7.83
C HIS A 26 29.46 -13.02 6.40
N ALA A 27 28.56 -13.89 5.97
CA ALA A 27 27.80 -13.66 4.75
C ALA A 27 27.01 -12.38 5.00
N GLN A 28 27.55 -11.25 4.55
CA GLN A 28 26.77 -10.06 4.43
C GLN A 28 25.68 -10.37 3.40
N LEU A 29 24.44 -10.47 3.87
CA LEU A 29 23.29 -10.48 3.00
C LEU A 29 23.30 -9.13 2.28
N VAL A 30 23.88 -9.13 1.06
CA VAL A 30 23.76 -7.98 0.17
C VAL A 30 22.30 -7.88 -0.20
N GLN A 31 21.60 -6.97 0.44
CA GLN A 31 20.22 -6.66 0.11
C GLN A 31 20.25 -5.90 -1.22
N LEU A 32 20.07 -6.63 -2.32
CA LEU A 32 19.98 -6.04 -3.64
C LEU A 32 18.74 -5.16 -3.71
N ARG A 33 18.94 -3.86 -3.79
CA ARG A 33 17.87 -2.88 -4.06
C ARG A 33 17.75 -2.72 -5.56
N HIS A 34 16.60 -3.00 -6.10
CA HIS A 34 16.29 -2.78 -7.50
C HIS A 34 15.53 -1.45 -7.65
N TRP A 35 16.11 -0.51 -8.36
CA TRP A 35 15.49 0.79 -8.59
C TRP A 35 14.30 0.67 -9.56
N SER A 36 14.43 -0.17 -10.58
CA SER A 36 13.45 -0.40 -11.63
C SER A 36 13.54 -1.84 -12.19
N GLY A 37 12.63 -2.20 -13.11
CA GLY A 37 12.66 -3.47 -13.84
C GLY A 37 12.10 -4.68 -13.06
N GLN A 38 11.54 -4.47 -11.88
CA GLN A 38 10.95 -5.54 -11.08
C GLN A 38 9.43 -5.61 -11.26
N GLY A 39 8.88 -6.82 -11.11
CA GLY A 39 7.45 -7.05 -11.13
C GLY A 39 6.73 -6.56 -9.87
N ILE A 40 5.39 -6.62 -9.94
CA ILE A 40 4.49 -6.32 -8.84
C ILE A 40 3.89 -7.62 -8.33
N SER A 41 3.89 -7.80 -7.02
CA SER A 41 3.20 -8.91 -6.36
C SER A 41 1.86 -8.43 -5.82
N PRO A 42 0.73 -8.98 -6.30
CA PRO A 42 -0.57 -8.77 -5.66
C PRO A 42 -0.56 -9.45 -4.29
N VAL A 43 -1.30 -8.89 -3.34
CA VAL A 43 -1.40 -9.41 -1.98
C VAL A 43 -2.86 -9.51 -1.59
N TYR A 44 -3.26 -10.63 -1.00
CA TYR A 44 -4.52 -10.78 -0.31
C TYR A 44 -4.31 -10.48 1.17
N GLU A 45 -5.02 -9.48 1.69
CA GLU A 45 -4.85 -9.03 3.07
C GLU A 45 -5.77 -9.78 4.03
N GLY A 46 -6.87 -10.34 3.52
CA GLY A 46 -7.88 -10.99 4.31
C GLY A 46 -9.29 -10.49 3.98
N PHE A 47 -10.25 -10.84 4.83
CA PHE A 47 -11.64 -10.40 4.67
C PHE A 47 -12.28 -10.03 6.01
N ASP A 48 -13.26 -9.14 5.94
CA ASP A 48 -14.21 -8.85 7.00
C ASP A 48 -15.65 -9.06 6.51
N THR A 49 -16.61 -9.07 7.45
CA THR A 49 -18.03 -9.33 7.15
C THR A 49 -18.84 -8.08 7.42
N ASN A 50 -19.67 -7.71 6.46
CA ASN A 50 -20.62 -6.61 6.55
C ASN A 50 -21.86 -7.00 7.38
N PRO A 51 -22.62 -6.04 7.91
CA PRO A 51 -23.85 -6.31 8.66
C PRO A 51 -24.92 -7.08 7.89
N ASP A 52 -24.93 -7.01 6.57
CA ASP A 52 -25.85 -7.74 5.68
C ASP A 52 -25.40 -9.18 5.38
N GLY A 53 -24.24 -9.59 5.92
CA GLY A 53 -23.63 -10.90 5.72
C GLY A 53 -22.77 -11.02 4.47
N SER A 54 -22.65 -10.00 3.62
CA SER A 54 -21.66 -9.95 2.56
C SER A 54 -20.26 -9.80 3.13
N HIS A 55 -19.23 -10.09 2.32
CA HIS A 55 -17.85 -10.02 2.78
C HIS A 55 -17.03 -9.04 1.93
N ASN A 56 -16.17 -8.25 2.59
CA ASN A 56 -15.17 -7.44 1.95
C ASN A 56 -13.87 -8.22 1.87
N MET A 57 -13.44 -8.57 0.69
CA MET A 57 -12.12 -9.18 0.45
C MET A 57 -11.12 -8.06 0.13
N TRP A 58 -10.13 -7.87 1.00
CA TRP A 58 -9.16 -6.79 0.91
C TRP A 58 -7.90 -7.20 0.17
N PHE A 59 -7.45 -6.31 -0.70
CA PHE A 59 -6.26 -6.52 -1.51
C PHE A 59 -5.32 -5.32 -1.44
N GLY A 60 -4.05 -5.63 -1.46
CA GLY A 60 -2.95 -4.68 -1.59
C GLY A 60 -1.92 -5.19 -2.59
N TYR A 61 -0.77 -4.57 -2.64
CA TYR A 61 0.32 -5.00 -3.51
C TYR A 61 1.69 -4.66 -2.95
N MET A 62 2.71 -5.26 -3.55
CA MET A 62 4.11 -4.92 -3.38
C MET A 62 4.73 -4.65 -4.74
N ASN A 63 4.95 -3.39 -5.09
CA ASN A 63 5.83 -3.02 -6.18
C ASN A 63 7.28 -3.19 -5.70
N ARG A 64 8.03 -4.09 -6.32
CA ARG A 64 9.37 -4.45 -5.87
C ARG A 64 10.42 -3.39 -6.22
N ASN A 65 10.07 -2.43 -7.06
CA ASN A 65 10.92 -1.32 -7.43
C ASN A 65 11.02 -0.29 -6.30
N TYR A 66 12.13 0.44 -6.25
CA TYR A 66 12.35 1.52 -5.31
C TYR A 66 12.02 2.90 -5.89
N GLU A 67 12.03 3.04 -7.23
CA GLU A 67 11.77 4.32 -7.92
C GLU A 67 10.77 4.19 -9.06
N GLU A 68 10.61 3.01 -9.66
CA GLU A 68 9.73 2.83 -10.80
C GLU A 68 8.29 2.55 -10.34
N GLU A 69 7.40 3.47 -10.66
CA GLU A 69 5.95 3.27 -10.61
C GLU A 69 5.47 2.65 -11.92
N LEU A 70 4.46 1.82 -11.88
CA LEU A 70 3.97 1.09 -13.04
C LEU A 70 2.49 1.36 -13.30
N ASP A 71 2.14 1.58 -14.56
CA ASP A 71 0.76 1.64 -15.02
C ASP A 71 0.42 0.35 -15.78
N ILE A 72 -0.52 -0.44 -15.24
CA ILE A 72 -0.99 -1.69 -15.82
C ILE A 72 -2.51 -1.61 -15.96
N PRO A 73 -3.04 -1.28 -17.14
CA PRO A 73 -4.47 -1.20 -17.37
C PRO A 73 -5.18 -2.52 -17.08
N VAL A 74 -6.47 -2.44 -16.71
CA VAL A 74 -7.31 -3.63 -16.60
C VAL A 74 -7.34 -4.37 -17.94
N GLY A 75 -7.04 -5.66 -17.88
CA GLY A 75 -6.91 -6.51 -19.06
C GLY A 75 -6.11 -7.77 -18.74
N PRO A 76 -5.50 -8.42 -19.75
CA PRO A 76 -4.77 -9.68 -19.53
C PRO A 76 -3.64 -9.58 -18.51
N ASP A 77 -3.06 -8.38 -18.33
CA ASP A 77 -1.93 -8.13 -17.43
C ASP A 77 -2.34 -7.62 -16.04
N ASN A 78 -3.64 -7.28 -15.87
CA ASN A 78 -4.22 -6.85 -14.59
C ASN A 78 -5.68 -7.30 -14.54
N SER A 79 -5.93 -8.50 -14.05
CA SER A 79 -7.26 -9.11 -14.12
C SER A 79 -7.59 -9.92 -12.89
N PHE A 80 -8.89 -10.02 -12.62
CA PHE A 80 -9.45 -10.97 -11.66
C PHE A 80 -10.13 -12.14 -12.38
N GLU A 81 -10.09 -13.29 -11.75
CA GLU A 81 -10.89 -14.45 -12.10
C GLU A 81 -11.65 -14.96 -10.86
N PRO A 82 -13.00 -15.07 -10.95
CA PRO A 82 -13.87 -14.64 -12.03
C PRO A 82 -14.04 -13.12 -12.08
N GLY A 83 -14.28 -12.60 -13.29
CA GLY A 83 -14.77 -11.22 -13.50
C GLY A 83 -13.70 -10.16 -13.65
N ASN A 84 -12.86 -10.25 -14.62
CA ASN A 84 -11.81 -9.35 -15.12
C ASN A 84 -11.58 -8.01 -14.37
N ASP A 85 -12.54 -7.08 -14.33
CA ASP A 85 -12.51 -5.85 -13.53
C ASP A 85 -13.34 -6.00 -12.25
N ARG A 86 -12.67 -5.85 -11.11
CA ARG A 86 -13.27 -5.87 -9.77
C ARG A 86 -12.98 -4.58 -8.99
N GLY A 87 -12.61 -3.53 -9.72
CA GLY A 87 -12.27 -2.25 -9.11
C GLY A 87 -10.79 -2.11 -8.75
N GLN A 88 -9.91 -3.02 -9.18
CA GLN A 88 -8.47 -2.96 -8.89
C GLN A 88 -7.79 -1.71 -9.45
N PRO A 89 -6.69 -1.23 -8.85
CA PRO A 89 -5.91 -0.11 -9.36
C PRO A 89 -5.30 -0.44 -10.74
N THR A 90 -5.00 0.60 -11.51
CA THR A 90 -4.16 0.49 -12.72
C THR A 90 -2.82 1.19 -12.55
N HIS A 91 -2.64 1.92 -11.47
CA HIS A 91 -1.38 2.55 -11.10
C HIS A 91 -0.82 1.90 -9.83
N PHE A 92 0.48 1.64 -9.83
CA PHE A 92 1.18 0.92 -8.77
C PHE A 92 2.39 1.74 -8.32
N ALA A 93 2.21 2.53 -7.29
CA ALA A 93 3.28 3.26 -6.63
C ALA A 93 4.33 2.31 -6.03
N VAL A 94 5.52 2.82 -5.78
CA VAL A 94 6.64 2.01 -5.28
C VAL A 94 6.37 1.39 -3.91
N ARG A 95 6.92 0.21 -3.68
CA ARG A 95 6.94 -0.53 -2.40
C ARG A 95 5.58 -1.10 -2.01
N ARG A 96 5.36 -1.32 -0.71
CA ARG A 96 4.20 -2.03 -0.14
C ARG A 96 3.04 -1.09 0.12
N HIS A 97 1.86 -1.46 -0.40
CA HIS A 97 0.59 -0.80 -0.12
C HIS A 97 -0.41 -1.84 0.36
N LYS A 98 -0.95 -1.62 1.57
CA LYS A 98 -1.91 -2.53 2.22
C LYS A 98 -3.33 -2.02 2.00
N ASP A 99 -4.29 -2.96 1.99
CA ASP A 99 -5.74 -2.66 1.97
C ASP A 99 -6.11 -1.56 0.95
N VAL A 100 -5.48 -1.61 -0.25
CA VAL A 100 -5.62 -0.57 -1.29
C VAL A 100 -7.05 -0.49 -1.79
N PHE A 101 -7.71 -1.66 -1.92
CA PHE A 101 -9.10 -1.76 -2.32
C PHE A 101 -9.74 -3.04 -1.77
N ARG A 102 -11.06 -3.07 -1.86
CA ARG A 102 -11.83 -4.25 -1.49
C ARG A 102 -12.72 -4.69 -2.64
N VAL A 103 -12.93 -6.00 -2.71
CA VAL A 103 -13.95 -6.61 -3.56
C VAL A 103 -15.05 -7.15 -2.66
N VAL A 104 -16.28 -6.67 -2.84
CA VAL A 104 -17.43 -7.19 -2.10
C VAL A 104 -17.90 -8.47 -2.77
N VAL A 105 -18.03 -9.53 -1.98
CA VAL A 105 -18.60 -10.82 -2.40
C VAL A 105 -19.85 -11.14 -1.60
N PRO A 106 -20.83 -11.87 -2.18
CA PRO A 106 -22.06 -12.17 -1.50
C PRO A 106 -21.85 -13.14 -0.32
N LYS A 107 -22.83 -13.20 0.60
CA LYS A 107 -22.79 -14.06 1.79
C LYS A 107 -22.67 -15.56 1.48
N ASP A 108 -23.14 -15.97 0.31
CA ASP A 108 -23.11 -17.35 -0.19
C ASP A 108 -21.90 -17.63 -1.12
N PHE A 109 -20.86 -16.80 -1.04
CA PHE A 109 -19.62 -16.97 -1.84
C PHE A 109 -18.94 -18.31 -1.55
N GLY A 110 -19.02 -18.84 -0.33
CA GLY A 110 -18.55 -20.17 0.06
C GLY A 110 -17.05 -20.39 -0.18
N ASP A 111 -16.71 -21.53 -0.74
CA ASP A 111 -15.30 -21.94 -1.00
C ASP A 111 -14.71 -21.38 -2.31
N GLN A 112 -15.42 -20.51 -2.98
CA GLN A 112 -14.93 -19.85 -4.19
C GLN A 112 -13.69 -19.00 -3.89
N LYS A 113 -12.94 -18.68 -4.94
CA LYS A 113 -11.74 -17.84 -4.84
C LYS A 113 -11.82 -16.70 -5.85
N LEU A 114 -11.27 -15.56 -5.47
CA LEU A 114 -10.92 -14.48 -6.38
C LEU A 114 -9.42 -14.52 -6.62
N VAL A 115 -9.01 -14.72 -7.86
CA VAL A 115 -7.59 -14.76 -8.22
C VAL A 115 -7.23 -13.45 -8.93
N TRP A 116 -6.37 -12.66 -8.31
CA TRP A 116 -5.82 -11.44 -8.93
C TRP A 116 -4.49 -11.75 -9.59
N THR A 117 -4.39 -11.45 -10.88
CA THR A 117 -3.19 -11.65 -11.70
C THR A 117 -2.61 -10.31 -12.10
N LEU A 118 -1.31 -10.14 -11.90
CA LEU A 118 -0.52 -9.01 -12.39
C LEU A 118 0.66 -9.51 -13.23
N ARG A 119 0.89 -8.87 -14.38
CA ARG A 119 2.06 -9.12 -15.23
C ARG A 119 2.80 -7.82 -15.51
N ALA A 120 4.08 -7.81 -15.21
CA ALA A 120 4.99 -6.69 -15.47
C ALA A 120 6.40 -7.20 -15.70
N HIS A 121 7.14 -6.57 -16.60
CA HIS A 121 8.54 -6.92 -16.92
C HIS A 121 8.76 -8.43 -17.18
N GLY A 122 7.82 -9.07 -17.88
CA GLY A 122 7.87 -10.51 -18.17
C GLY A 122 7.62 -11.42 -16.97
N GLN A 123 7.31 -10.88 -15.80
CA GLN A 123 6.98 -11.63 -14.59
C GLN A 123 5.46 -11.67 -14.40
N THR A 124 4.95 -12.85 -14.05
CA THR A 124 3.54 -13.04 -13.66
C THR A 124 3.47 -13.35 -12.19
N ALA A 125 2.64 -12.63 -11.45
CA ALA A 125 2.35 -12.89 -10.06
C ALA A 125 0.83 -13.01 -9.86
N GLN A 126 0.41 -13.93 -8.99
CA GLN A 126 -0.99 -14.18 -8.68
C GLN A 126 -1.19 -14.32 -7.18
N VAL A 127 -2.36 -13.91 -6.71
CA VAL A 127 -2.83 -14.19 -5.36
C VAL A 127 -4.29 -14.63 -5.41
N ALA A 128 -4.63 -15.63 -4.62
CA ALA A 128 -6.00 -16.10 -4.45
C ALA A 128 -6.56 -15.63 -3.10
N GLY A 129 -7.60 -14.82 -3.14
CA GLY A 129 -8.42 -14.49 -1.97
C GLY A 129 -9.50 -15.56 -1.74
N SER A 130 -9.79 -15.88 -0.48
CA SER A 130 -10.83 -16.83 -0.07
C SER A 130 -11.43 -16.46 1.29
N LEU A 131 -12.60 -16.99 1.61
CA LEU A 131 -13.23 -16.83 2.91
C LEU A 131 -12.77 -17.89 3.94
N ASN A 132 -11.55 -18.43 3.79
CA ASN A 132 -10.99 -19.29 4.81
C ASN A 132 -10.84 -18.50 6.14
N PRO A 133 -11.35 -19.00 7.27
CA PRO A 133 -11.32 -18.29 8.56
C PRO A 133 -9.93 -17.82 9.03
N VAL A 134 -8.86 -18.46 8.56
CA VAL A 134 -7.48 -18.01 8.86
C VAL A 134 -7.16 -16.61 8.33
N TRP A 135 -7.89 -16.16 7.31
CA TRP A 135 -7.75 -14.84 6.70
C TRP A 135 -8.76 -13.82 7.23
N MET A 136 -9.56 -14.18 8.23
CA MET A 136 -10.51 -13.24 8.83
C MET A 136 -9.75 -12.11 9.53
N ILE A 137 -10.01 -10.88 9.10
CA ILE A 137 -9.47 -9.67 9.72
C ILE A 137 -10.32 -9.39 10.96
N ASP A 138 -9.72 -9.55 12.13
CA ASP A 138 -10.29 -9.10 13.39
C ASP A 138 -9.63 -7.77 13.79
N ARG A 139 -10.27 -6.67 13.42
CA ARG A 139 -9.76 -5.32 13.69
C ARG A 139 -9.61 -5.04 15.19
N LEU A 140 -10.31 -5.78 16.04
CA LEU A 140 -10.24 -5.65 17.49
C LEU A 140 -9.10 -6.49 18.12
N ARG A 141 -8.63 -7.55 17.43
CA ARG A 141 -7.63 -8.49 17.97
C ARG A 141 -6.20 -8.23 17.55
N THR A 142 -5.98 -7.37 16.57
CA THR A 142 -4.62 -7.07 16.07
C THR A 142 -3.75 -6.29 17.06
N THR A 143 -4.25 -5.99 18.22
CA THR A 143 -3.63 -5.11 19.23
C THR A 143 -2.91 -5.83 20.36
N ARG A 144 -2.54 -7.08 20.21
CA ARG A 144 -1.71 -7.78 21.21
C ARG A 144 -0.27 -7.30 21.18
N GLY A 145 0.08 -6.27 21.96
CA GLY A 145 1.49 -5.96 22.15
C GLY A 145 1.90 -4.57 22.59
N GLY A 146 1.03 -3.69 22.96
CA GLY A 146 1.39 -2.36 23.47
C GLY A 146 0.40 -1.87 24.52
N ASN A 147 0.70 -0.80 25.24
CA ASN A 147 -0.19 -0.12 26.20
C ASN A 147 -1.54 0.24 25.52
N SER A 148 -2.49 -0.65 25.65
CA SER A 148 -3.38 -1.09 24.59
C SER A 148 -4.78 -0.47 24.64
N GLU A 149 -5.15 0.30 25.65
CA GLU A 149 -6.50 0.85 25.75
C GLU A 149 -6.80 1.82 24.61
N ASN A 150 -5.83 2.63 24.19
CA ASN A 150 -5.97 3.60 23.11
C ASN A 150 -6.07 2.97 21.72
N ILE A 151 -5.49 1.80 21.50
CA ILE A 151 -5.46 1.17 20.18
C ILE A 151 -6.69 0.24 20.00
N ASN A 152 -7.13 -0.40 21.08
CA ASN A 152 -8.25 -1.36 21.04
C ASN A 152 -9.61 -0.70 20.78
N SER A 153 -9.76 0.57 21.09
CA SER A 153 -10.96 1.37 20.85
C SER A 153 -10.85 2.29 19.64
N ASN A 154 -9.68 2.34 19.00
CA ASN A 154 -9.44 3.18 17.83
C ASN A 154 -10.27 2.71 16.63
N THR A 155 -10.92 3.63 15.96
CA THR A 155 -11.75 3.39 14.77
C THR A 155 -11.21 4.13 13.56
N PRO A 156 -11.38 3.59 12.32
CA PRO A 156 -10.97 4.30 11.14
C PRO A 156 -11.64 5.66 10.98
N PRO A 157 -10.93 6.70 10.50
CA PRO A 157 -11.51 8.00 10.21
C PRO A 157 -12.72 7.91 9.26
N VAL A 158 -13.72 8.74 9.48
CA VAL A 158 -14.85 8.92 8.55
C VAL A 158 -14.45 10.00 7.54
N VAL A 159 -14.42 9.66 6.25
CA VAL A 159 -13.84 10.49 5.20
C VAL A 159 -14.86 10.79 4.11
N SER A 160 -14.88 12.03 3.65
CA SER A 160 -15.53 12.46 2.40
C SER A 160 -14.60 13.33 1.57
N VAL A 161 -14.79 13.30 0.25
CA VAL A 161 -13.99 14.07 -0.71
C VAL A 161 -14.91 14.97 -1.55
N GLU A 162 -14.52 16.20 -1.76
CA GLU A 162 -15.19 17.15 -2.62
C GLU A 162 -14.25 17.62 -3.76
N PRO A 163 -14.78 17.74 -4.96
CA PRO A 163 -16.08 17.24 -5.44
C PRO A 163 -16.04 15.73 -5.72
N GLN A 164 -17.20 15.06 -5.64
CA GLN A 164 -17.31 13.60 -5.89
C GLN A 164 -16.99 13.24 -7.35
N ASP A 165 -17.49 14.02 -8.31
CA ASP A 165 -17.23 13.87 -9.74
C ASP A 165 -17.01 15.25 -10.36
N ARG A 166 -15.95 15.41 -11.17
CA ARG A 166 -15.60 16.69 -11.77
C ARG A 166 -15.09 16.56 -13.19
N THR A 167 -15.50 17.51 -14.03
CA THR A 167 -14.90 17.73 -15.35
C THR A 167 -13.97 18.94 -15.28
N VAL A 168 -12.72 18.78 -15.69
CA VAL A 168 -11.69 19.81 -15.64
C VAL A 168 -11.06 20.04 -17.01
N ALA A 169 -10.55 21.24 -17.25
CA ALA A 169 -9.76 21.54 -18.41
C ALA A 169 -8.32 21.01 -18.23
N PRO A 170 -7.65 20.60 -19.33
CA PRO A 170 -6.24 20.22 -19.26
C PRO A 170 -5.38 21.39 -18.83
N ALA A 171 -4.23 21.11 -18.23
CA ALA A 171 -3.22 22.08 -17.76
C ALA A 171 -3.72 23.09 -16.70
N HIS A 172 -4.88 22.87 -16.09
CA HIS A 172 -5.32 23.66 -14.96
C HIS A 172 -5.29 22.81 -13.68
N PRO A 173 -4.57 23.25 -12.62
CA PRO A 173 -4.58 22.60 -11.33
C PRO A 173 -6.01 22.52 -10.78
N THR A 174 -6.37 21.34 -10.29
CA THR A 174 -7.70 21.06 -9.73
C THR A 174 -7.58 20.91 -8.22
N THR A 175 -8.30 21.71 -7.46
CA THR A 175 -8.34 21.58 -6.00
C THR A 175 -9.24 20.42 -5.59
N LEU A 176 -8.68 19.54 -4.77
CA LEU A 176 -9.34 18.43 -4.11
C LEU A 176 -9.41 18.75 -2.63
N THR A 177 -10.58 18.65 -2.03
CA THR A 177 -10.75 18.84 -0.60
C THR A 177 -11.19 17.54 0.03
N VAL A 178 -10.52 17.13 1.09
CA VAL A 178 -10.91 16.01 1.93
C VAL A 178 -11.43 16.57 3.25
N MET A 179 -12.53 16.02 3.72
CA MET A 179 -13.08 16.22 5.05
C MET A 179 -13.01 14.91 5.81
N ALA A 180 -12.53 14.95 7.05
CA ALA A 180 -12.44 13.78 7.90
C ALA A 180 -12.74 14.10 9.35
N THR A 181 -13.39 13.15 10.00
CA THR A 181 -13.60 13.14 11.45
C THR A 181 -13.08 11.85 12.04
N ASP A 182 -12.64 11.88 13.29
CA ASP A 182 -11.96 10.80 13.95
C ASP A 182 -12.33 10.76 15.44
N ASP A 183 -12.07 9.65 16.12
CA ASP A 183 -12.30 9.50 17.56
C ASP A 183 -11.19 10.15 18.42
N GLY A 184 -10.13 10.66 17.80
CA GLY A 184 -9.00 11.32 18.47
C GLY A 184 -7.93 10.35 18.95
N LEU A 185 -7.98 9.10 18.54
CA LEU A 185 -6.96 8.09 18.83
C LEU A 185 -6.03 7.88 17.61
N PRO A 186 -4.79 7.44 17.79
CA PRO A 186 -4.11 7.20 19.08
C PRO A 186 -3.65 8.50 19.75
N VAL A 187 -3.45 8.42 21.05
CA VAL A 187 -2.94 9.53 21.85
C VAL A 187 -1.46 9.30 22.16
N ARG A 188 -0.62 10.32 21.94
CA ARG A 188 0.78 10.35 22.35
C ARG A 188 1.06 11.58 23.20
N GLY A 189 1.63 11.37 24.39
CA GLY A 189 1.88 12.48 25.31
C GLY A 189 0.63 13.24 25.73
N GLY A 190 -0.51 12.57 25.84
CA GLY A 190 -1.80 13.16 26.23
C GLY A 190 -2.50 13.97 25.15
N LYS A 191 -2.03 13.90 23.88
CA LYS A 191 -2.65 14.60 22.74
C LYS A 191 -2.91 13.63 21.59
N PRO A 192 -4.00 13.80 20.82
CA PRO A 192 -4.20 13.07 19.56
C PRO A 192 -2.98 13.22 18.64
N VAL A 193 -2.60 12.15 17.96
CA VAL A 193 -1.52 12.19 16.95
C VAL A 193 -1.95 13.05 15.77
N GLY A 194 -3.23 13.03 15.45
CA GLY A 194 -3.83 13.77 14.36
C GLY A 194 -3.78 13.01 13.04
N MET A 195 -4.62 13.42 12.11
CA MET A 195 -4.80 12.78 10.83
C MET A 195 -3.93 13.38 9.74
N THR A 196 -3.55 12.55 8.77
CA THR A 196 -2.91 12.97 7.52
C THR A 196 -3.70 12.44 6.32
N ALA A 197 -3.72 13.19 5.23
CA ALA A 197 -4.28 12.80 3.94
C ALA A 197 -3.16 12.64 2.92
N SER A 198 -3.06 11.48 2.29
CA SER A 198 -2.11 11.18 1.22
C SER A 198 -2.85 10.91 -0.08
N TRP A 199 -2.49 11.62 -1.16
CA TRP A 199 -3.13 11.51 -2.46
C TRP A 199 -2.31 10.66 -3.41
N VAL A 200 -2.99 9.76 -4.13
CA VAL A 200 -2.38 8.91 -5.14
C VAL A 200 -3.26 8.80 -6.37
N LYS A 201 -2.65 8.62 -7.55
CA LYS A 201 -3.36 8.16 -8.73
C LYS A 201 -3.76 6.70 -8.50
N TYR A 202 -5.04 6.40 -8.69
CA TYR A 202 -5.56 5.04 -8.60
C TYR A 202 -5.76 4.43 -9.98
N ARG A 203 -6.39 5.20 -10.91
CA ARG A 203 -6.56 4.87 -12.34
C ARG A 203 -6.39 6.13 -13.18
N GLY A 204 -5.96 5.97 -14.41
CA GLY A 204 -5.94 7.07 -15.39
C GLY A 204 -4.81 6.94 -16.40
N PRO A 205 -4.97 7.60 -17.57
CA PRO A 205 -4.07 7.41 -18.70
C PRO A 205 -2.71 8.10 -18.56
N GLY A 206 -2.62 9.16 -17.74
CA GLY A 206 -1.41 9.96 -17.61
C GLY A 206 -0.90 10.07 -16.18
N ALA A 207 0.21 10.78 -15.99
CA ALA A 207 0.72 11.13 -14.67
C ALA A 207 -0.20 12.15 -13.98
N VAL A 208 -0.23 12.09 -12.65
CA VAL A 208 -0.89 13.07 -11.79
C VAL A 208 0.12 13.55 -10.74
N ILE A 209 0.28 14.86 -10.63
CA ILE A 209 1.14 15.49 -9.63
C ILE A 209 0.25 16.15 -8.59
N PHE A 210 0.49 15.82 -7.31
CA PHE A 210 -0.27 16.41 -6.20
C PHE A 210 0.58 17.42 -5.42
N HIS A 211 -0.02 18.54 -5.06
CA HIS A 211 0.62 19.59 -4.26
C HIS A 211 -0.29 20.05 -3.11
N PRO A 212 0.04 19.73 -1.85
CA PRO A 212 1.04 18.78 -1.43
C PRO A 212 0.57 17.33 -1.65
N PRO A 213 1.47 16.34 -1.85
CA PRO A 213 1.07 14.92 -1.97
C PRO A 213 0.58 14.35 -0.63
N VAL A 214 1.04 14.91 0.49
CA VAL A 214 0.58 14.57 1.85
C VAL A 214 0.30 15.86 2.58
N ALA A 215 -0.88 15.97 3.19
CA ALA A 215 -1.31 17.13 3.98
C ALA A 215 -1.80 16.67 5.36
N LYS A 216 -1.56 17.52 6.38
CA LYS A 216 -2.22 17.34 7.69
C LYS A 216 -3.69 17.75 7.56
N ILE A 217 -4.55 17.04 8.28
CA ILE A 217 -5.95 17.41 8.43
C ILE A 217 -6.05 18.35 9.63
N GLU A 218 -6.41 19.59 9.36
CA GLU A 218 -6.59 20.64 10.36
C GLU A 218 -8.06 21.05 10.38
N GLU A 219 -8.66 21.13 11.55
CA GLU A 219 -10.09 21.43 11.73
C GLU A 219 -11.00 20.54 10.88
N GLY A 220 -10.63 19.25 10.76
CA GLY A 220 -11.38 18.26 9.99
C GLY A 220 -11.22 18.36 8.47
N ARG A 221 -10.22 19.11 7.96
CA ARG A 221 -10.10 19.44 6.54
C ARG A 221 -8.65 19.43 6.06
N ALA A 222 -8.44 18.98 4.83
CA ALA A 222 -7.20 19.19 4.09
C ALA A 222 -7.49 19.40 2.60
N ALA A 223 -6.59 20.07 1.90
CA ALA A 223 -6.69 20.30 0.46
C ALA A 223 -5.37 19.99 -0.24
N ALA A 224 -5.47 19.53 -1.47
CA ALA A 224 -4.36 19.40 -2.40
C ALA A 224 -4.80 19.84 -3.80
N THR A 225 -3.87 20.25 -4.64
CA THR A 225 -4.11 20.44 -6.07
C THR A 225 -3.59 19.25 -6.84
N ALA A 226 -4.30 18.83 -7.87
CA ALA A 226 -3.91 17.78 -8.81
C ALA A 226 -3.69 18.38 -10.20
N GLU A 227 -2.56 18.06 -10.81
CA GLU A 227 -2.21 18.42 -12.19
C GLU A 227 -2.14 17.14 -13.03
N PHE A 228 -2.74 17.17 -14.23
CA PHE A 228 -2.88 16.00 -15.09
C PHE A 228 -2.05 16.17 -16.35
N SER A 229 -1.26 15.16 -16.72
CA SER A 229 -0.41 15.19 -17.91
C SER A 229 -1.11 14.84 -19.22
N ALA A 230 -2.30 14.23 -19.15
CA ALA A 230 -3.06 13.79 -20.33
C ALA A 230 -4.57 13.92 -20.10
N PRO A 231 -5.36 14.09 -21.19
CA PRO A 231 -6.82 14.00 -21.10
C PRO A 231 -7.26 12.56 -20.85
N GLY A 232 -8.45 12.41 -20.27
CA GLY A 232 -9.07 11.11 -20.01
C GLY A 232 -9.76 11.03 -18.66
N GLU A 233 -10.24 9.85 -18.33
CA GLU A 233 -10.88 9.56 -17.05
C GLU A 233 -9.83 9.12 -16.02
N TYR A 234 -9.86 9.74 -14.85
CA TYR A 234 -9.00 9.41 -13.73
C TYR A 234 -9.84 9.02 -12.51
N VAL A 235 -9.34 8.09 -11.75
CA VAL A 235 -9.76 7.84 -10.37
C VAL A 235 -8.57 8.19 -9.49
N LEU A 236 -8.76 9.15 -8.60
CA LEU A 236 -7.79 9.51 -7.58
C LEU A 236 -8.22 8.93 -6.25
N GLN A 237 -7.27 8.52 -5.43
CA GLN A 237 -7.54 7.99 -4.10
C GLN A 237 -6.84 8.86 -3.08
N VAL A 238 -7.55 9.18 -1.99
CA VAL A 238 -6.96 9.72 -0.78
C VAL A 238 -6.98 8.64 0.29
N VAL A 239 -5.86 8.49 0.97
CA VAL A 239 -5.70 7.67 2.17
C VAL A 239 -5.63 8.62 3.35
N VAL A 240 -6.62 8.55 4.24
CA VAL A 240 -6.63 9.32 5.49
C VAL A 240 -6.25 8.39 6.63
N ASP A 241 -5.15 8.70 7.28
CA ASP A 241 -4.54 7.91 8.36
C ASP A 241 -4.48 8.73 9.64
N ASP A 242 -4.85 8.13 10.78
CA ASP A 242 -4.86 8.77 12.10
C ASP A 242 -3.50 8.69 12.83
N GLY A 243 -2.47 8.18 12.14
CA GLY A 243 -1.13 7.97 12.68
C GLY A 243 -0.93 6.61 13.34
N SER A 244 -1.89 5.70 13.24
CA SER A 244 -1.76 4.30 13.72
C SER A 244 -1.66 3.28 12.58
N GLY A 245 -2.04 3.67 11.35
CA GLY A 245 -2.23 2.78 10.22
C GLY A 245 -1.03 2.69 9.26
N GLU A 246 -1.32 2.68 7.97
CA GLU A 246 -0.36 2.41 6.91
C GLU A 246 0.79 3.42 6.88
N LEU A 247 0.49 4.72 6.97
CA LEU A 247 1.49 5.79 6.91
C LEU A 247 2.40 5.82 8.14
N ALA A 248 1.99 5.21 9.24
CA ALA A 248 2.82 5.06 10.45
C ALA A 248 3.83 3.90 10.36
N GLY A 249 3.82 3.14 9.27
CA GLY A 249 4.71 1.98 9.09
C GLY A 249 4.41 0.82 10.04
N ASN A 250 3.21 0.74 10.59
CA ASN A 250 2.80 -0.31 11.51
C ASN A 250 2.52 -1.61 10.74
N PHE A 251 3.49 -2.51 10.74
CA PHE A 251 3.33 -3.85 10.20
C PHE A 251 2.37 -4.68 11.07
N GLY A 252 1.30 -5.20 10.45
CA GLY A 252 0.39 -6.14 11.11
C GLY A 252 -0.92 -5.54 11.63
N TYR A 253 -1.12 -4.23 11.57
CA TYR A 253 -2.39 -3.60 11.88
C TYR A 253 -3.22 -3.37 10.60
N HIS A 254 -4.52 -3.64 10.69
CA HIS A 254 -5.51 -3.32 9.66
C HIS A 254 -6.40 -2.14 10.12
N CYS A 255 -5.81 -1.21 10.86
CA CYS A 255 -6.43 -0.01 11.40
C CYS A 255 -5.35 1.06 11.63
N CYS A 256 -5.57 2.33 11.54
CA CYS A 256 -6.86 2.91 11.24
C CYS A 256 -6.67 3.96 10.16
N TRP A 257 -7.05 3.62 9.00
CA TRP A 257 -7.10 4.54 7.85
C TRP A 257 -8.36 4.27 7.02
N THR A 258 -8.73 5.26 6.23
CA THR A 258 -9.84 5.14 5.30
C THR A 258 -9.40 5.61 3.92
N ASN A 259 -9.73 4.80 2.91
CA ASN A 259 -9.54 5.13 1.50
C ASN A 259 -10.82 5.74 0.94
N ALA A 260 -10.73 6.92 0.33
CA ALA A 260 -11.83 7.51 -0.42
C ALA A 260 -11.37 7.82 -1.85
N GLN A 261 -12.29 7.73 -2.80
CA GLN A 261 -11.99 7.93 -4.22
C GLN A 261 -12.81 9.06 -4.80
N VAL A 262 -12.24 9.75 -5.78
CA VAL A 262 -12.90 10.77 -6.59
C VAL A 262 -12.62 10.52 -8.06
N ARG A 263 -13.63 10.70 -8.92
CA ARG A 263 -13.50 10.60 -10.37
C ARG A 263 -13.30 11.99 -10.97
N ILE A 264 -12.33 12.10 -11.86
CA ILE A 264 -12.02 13.33 -12.57
C ILE A 264 -12.00 13.04 -14.07
N GLN A 265 -12.82 13.75 -14.84
CA GLN A 265 -12.77 13.75 -16.29
C GLN A 265 -11.93 14.93 -16.76
N VAL A 266 -10.75 14.68 -17.29
CA VAL A 266 -9.91 15.70 -17.93
C VAL A 266 -10.29 15.78 -19.40
N LYS A 267 -10.82 16.93 -19.84
CA LYS A 267 -11.17 17.14 -21.26
C LYS A 267 -9.91 17.19 -22.12
N GLY A 268 -10.00 16.73 -23.37
CA GLY A 268 -9.00 17.07 -24.39
C GLY A 268 -9.01 18.59 -24.64
N GLY A 269 -7.89 19.18 -24.94
CA GLY A 269 -7.87 20.55 -25.46
C GLY A 269 -8.73 20.57 -26.72
N ASP A 270 -9.73 21.49 -26.77
CA ASP A 270 -10.49 21.69 -27.98
C ASP A 270 -9.49 22.06 -29.09
N ASP A 271 -9.57 21.35 -30.22
CA ASP A 271 -8.95 21.80 -31.46
C ASP A 271 -9.55 23.15 -31.84
N ALA A 272 -8.90 24.22 -31.41
CA ALA A 272 -9.25 25.60 -31.77
C ALA A 272 -9.01 25.87 -33.27
N SER A 273 -8.77 24.83 -34.09
CA SER A 273 -8.46 24.91 -35.52
C SER A 273 -9.61 24.55 -36.48
N ALA A 274 -10.81 24.25 -35.96
CA ALA A 274 -11.96 23.87 -36.85
C ALA A 274 -12.92 25.02 -37.10
N LYS A 275 -12.50 26.30 -37.03
CA LYS A 275 -13.27 27.45 -37.55
C LYS A 275 -12.34 28.44 -38.22
N ARG A 276 -11.97 28.13 -39.47
CA ARG A 276 -11.63 29.13 -40.48
C ARG A 276 -12.20 28.69 -41.82
#